data_ba48867a8f1fa5546ca182123d35a59b
#
_entry.id   ba48867a8f1fa5546ca182123d35a59b
#
_cell.length_a   1.000
_cell.length_b   1.000
_cell.length_c   1.000
_cell.angle_alpha   90.00
_cell.angle_beta   90.00
_cell.angle_gamma   90.00
#
_symmetry.space_group_name_H-M   'P 1'
#
loop_
_entity.id
_entity.type
_entity.pdbx_description
1 polymer ?
#
loop_
_entity_poly.entity_id
_entity_poly.type
_entity_poly.pdbx_seq_one_letter_code
_entity_poly.pdbx_strand_id
1 'polypeptide(L)'
;MIYCQHAGMNKYILACDIGGTFTDIVLRGNGTVRTLKASSTPDDYSRAILSAVDEIRDSLGIDPGQIEAVVHATTVATNTILEHKGAKTALITTEGFRDVLEMRRLRIPVMYDLQYDKPAPLVPRRHRFEVSERLGADGKIKLALDEGQVREIAGRLQQEGIESVAVCLLHSYVNSVHEKRIGDILANELGGKVYVSLSSDILPEIREYERTSTAVVNAYIGPVVRDYVQSLSTRLKQTGVMGPLHIMQSNGGTMSAAAAAAKPAFLVESGPAAGVIACASMARSAGLDNVISFDMGGTTAKAAMVENGEPARTTEYEVGAGINVSSKLVKGGGYAIKLPFIDISEIGAGDDGDAGRDAESLRTDGGADGVARAHNASAGGAVIVGGFVQNTGGDGDLLVGEDPADRGNGLKNGVGVRGINNFDGSDRGEILTE
;
A
#
# COMPACT_ATOMS: atom_id res chain seq x y z
N MET A 1 -13.62 14.11 -9.19
CA MET A 1 -13.31 14.71 -10.51
C MET A 1 -13.36 16.22 -10.35
N ILE A 2 -12.20 16.86 -10.19
CA ILE A 2 -12.11 18.35 -10.07
C ILE A 2 -11.66 18.83 -11.44
N TYR A 3 -12.60 19.31 -12.24
CA TYR A 3 -12.33 20.04 -13.47
C TYR A 3 -12.35 21.53 -13.13
N CYS A 4 -11.19 22.16 -13.03
CA CYS A 4 -11.07 23.60 -13.22
C CYS A 4 -10.58 23.86 -14.64
N GLN A 5 -11.48 24.37 -15.50
CA GLN A 5 -11.08 25.01 -16.76
C GLN A 5 -10.43 26.35 -16.43
N HIS A 6 -9.08 26.41 -16.55
CA HIS A 6 -8.36 27.66 -16.66
C HIS A 6 -7.64 27.68 -18.01
N ALA A 7 -8.13 28.51 -18.90
CA ALA A 7 -7.46 28.81 -20.17
C ALA A 7 -6.15 29.55 -19.93
N GLY A 8 -5.02 29.07 -20.48
CA GLY A 8 -3.87 29.92 -20.71
C GLY A 8 -2.48 29.42 -20.37
N MET A 9 -2.27 28.26 -19.77
CA MET A 9 -0.92 27.65 -19.66
C MET A 9 -1.01 26.13 -19.82
N ASN A 10 -0.07 25.57 -20.56
CA ASN A 10 0.10 24.13 -20.69
C ASN A 10 0.36 23.54 -19.29
N LYS A 11 -0.57 22.78 -18.77
CA LYS A 11 -0.50 22.21 -17.42
C LYS A 11 -0.42 20.70 -17.50
N TYR A 12 0.48 20.13 -16.73
CA TYR A 12 0.76 18.72 -16.71
C TYR A 12 0.55 18.14 -15.31
N ILE A 13 0.14 16.88 -15.26
CA ILE A 13 0.14 16.04 -14.04
C ILE A 13 1.18 14.95 -14.27
N LEU A 14 2.07 14.78 -13.32
CA LEU A 14 3.07 13.72 -13.29
C LEU A 14 2.60 12.63 -12.32
N ALA A 15 2.40 11.41 -12.81
CA ALA A 15 2.16 10.25 -11.98
C ALA A 15 3.39 9.34 -11.98
N CYS A 16 3.75 8.81 -10.81
CA CYS A 16 4.92 7.94 -10.65
C CYS A 16 4.54 6.74 -9.77
N ASP A 17 4.83 5.54 -10.23
CA ASP A 17 4.74 4.32 -9.44
C ASP A 17 6.12 3.68 -9.30
N ILE A 18 6.59 3.57 -8.06
CA ILE A 18 7.86 2.92 -7.76
C ILE A 18 7.62 1.47 -7.40
N GLY A 19 7.96 0.59 -8.34
CA GLY A 19 8.08 -0.84 -8.10
C GLY A 19 9.47 -1.26 -7.62
N GLY A 20 9.64 -2.54 -7.30
CA GLY A 20 10.94 -3.08 -6.84
C GLY A 20 12.04 -2.99 -7.90
N THR A 21 11.72 -3.17 -9.18
CA THR A 21 12.69 -3.22 -10.29
C THR A 21 12.64 -1.98 -11.17
N PHE A 22 11.44 -1.50 -11.49
CA PHE A 22 11.22 -0.34 -12.36
C PHE A 22 10.31 0.69 -11.70
N THR A 23 10.51 1.94 -12.10
CA THR A 23 9.64 3.06 -11.79
C THR A 23 8.91 3.44 -13.07
N ASP A 24 7.61 3.35 -13.05
CA ASP A 24 6.74 3.73 -14.14
C ASP A 24 6.27 5.18 -13.96
N ILE A 25 6.36 5.96 -15.02
CA ILE A 25 6.11 7.40 -15.00
C ILE A 25 5.13 7.74 -16.11
N VAL A 26 4.10 8.51 -15.77
CA VAL A 26 3.08 8.96 -16.71
C VAL A 26 2.96 10.47 -16.61
N LEU A 27 3.19 11.16 -17.71
CA LEU A 27 2.95 12.59 -17.87
C LEU A 27 1.67 12.81 -18.67
N ARG A 28 0.67 13.44 -18.08
CA ARG A 28 -0.60 13.78 -18.72
C ARG A 28 -0.79 15.27 -18.78
N GLY A 29 -1.05 15.82 -19.97
CA GLY A 29 -1.38 17.24 -20.15
C GLY A 29 -1.65 17.53 -21.62
N ASN A 30 -2.32 18.64 -21.91
CA ASN A 30 -2.59 19.12 -23.28
C ASN A 30 -3.23 18.08 -24.22
N GLY A 31 -4.11 17.22 -23.69
CA GLY A 31 -4.73 16.15 -24.49
C GLY A 31 -3.80 14.96 -24.81
N THR A 32 -2.58 14.97 -24.30
CA THR A 32 -1.62 13.87 -24.51
C THR A 32 -1.31 13.12 -23.22
N VAL A 33 -0.97 11.84 -23.36
CA VAL A 33 -0.41 11.00 -22.31
C VAL A 33 0.94 10.48 -22.82
N ARG A 34 1.97 10.63 -22.01
CA ARG A 34 3.31 10.10 -22.29
C ARG A 34 3.74 9.22 -21.15
N THR A 35 4.38 8.11 -21.48
CA THR A 35 4.91 7.16 -20.51
C THR A 35 6.42 7.10 -20.60
N LEU A 36 7.07 7.03 -19.45
CA LEU A 36 8.51 6.83 -19.31
C LEU A 36 8.72 5.68 -18.33
N LYS A 37 9.79 4.93 -18.51
CA LYS A 37 10.17 3.84 -17.61
C LYS A 37 11.63 4.00 -17.22
N ALA A 38 11.89 4.03 -15.92
CA ALA A 38 13.24 4.11 -15.36
C ALA A 38 13.50 2.91 -14.46
N SER A 39 14.76 2.47 -14.36
CA SER A 39 15.15 1.47 -13.37
C SER A 39 14.99 2.05 -11.97
N SER A 40 14.35 1.31 -11.07
CA SER A 40 14.28 1.69 -9.66
C SER A 40 15.66 1.68 -9.02
N THR A 41 15.90 2.60 -8.12
CA THR A 41 17.14 2.74 -7.38
C THR A 41 16.88 2.43 -5.89
N PRO A 42 17.05 1.17 -5.44
CA PRO A 42 16.66 0.75 -4.08
C PRO A 42 17.38 1.50 -2.96
N ASP A 43 18.57 2.04 -3.24
CA ASP A 43 19.33 2.89 -2.32
C ASP A 43 18.77 4.33 -2.20
N ASP A 44 18.07 4.82 -3.24
CA ASP A 44 17.40 6.13 -3.26
C ASP A 44 16.27 6.16 -4.30
N TYR A 45 15.11 5.72 -3.92
CA TYR A 45 13.94 5.65 -4.80
C TYR A 45 13.54 6.99 -5.46
N SER A 46 13.94 8.12 -4.89
CA SER A 46 13.63 9.43 -5.48
C SER A 46 14.41 9.72 -6.76
N ARG A 47 15.58 9.09 -6.98
CA ARG A 47 16.42 9.34 -8.18
C ARG A 47 15.71 9.05 -9.49
N ALA A 48 14.96 7.96 -9.56
CA ALA A 48 14.23 7.59 -10.77
C ALA A 48 13.20 8.68 -11.15
N ILE A 49 12.47 9.21 -10.17
CA ILE A 49 11.48 10.28 -10.39
C ILE A 49 12.18 11.57 -10.86
N LEU A 50 13.30 11.93 -10.22
CA LEU A 50 14.04 13.15 -10.57
C LEU A 50 14.65 13.06 -11.98
N SER A 51 15.23 11.90 -12.32
CA SER A 51 15.75 11.64 -13.67
C SER A 51 14.65 11.77 -14.73
N ALA A 52 13.44 11.33 -14.42
CA ALA A 52 12.31 11.50 -15.32
C ALA A 52 11.89 12.97 -15.47
N VAL A 53 11.94 13.77 -14.41
CA VAL A 53 11.69 15.22 -14.51
C VAL A 53 12.74 15.89 -15.38
N ASP A 54 14.02 15.51 -15.25
CA ASP A 54 15.09 15.99 -16.12
C ASP A 54 14.87 15.56 -17.57
N GLU A 55 14.48 14.32 -17.83
CA GLU A 55 14.15 13.84 -19.18
C GLU A 55 12.96 14.56 -19.79
N ILE A 56 11.90 14.83 -19.01
CA ILE A 56 10.74 15.63 -19.42
C ILE A 56 11.20 17.03 -19.85
N ARG A 57 12.09 17.66 -19.08
CA ARG A 57 12.64 18.97 -19.43
C ARG A 57 13.49 18.92 -20.70
N ASP A 58 14.46 18.00 -20.74
CA ASP A 58 15.52 18.01 -21.75
C ASP A 58 15.06 17.39 -23.10
N SER A 59 14.24 16.35 -23.07
CA SER A 59 13.79 15.64 -24.26
C SER A 59 12.43 16.13 -24.79
N LEU A 60 11.53 16.58 -23.90
CA LEU A 60 10.20 17.01 -24.30
C LEU A 60 10.07 18.54 -24.32
N GLY A 61 11.06 19.28 -23.84
CA GLY A 61 11.03 20.75 -23.78
C GLY A 61 9.95 21.30 -22.83
N ILE A 62 9.50 20.51 -21.85
CA ILE A 62 8.47 20.90 -20.90
C ILE A 62 9.15 21.43 -19.64
N ASP A 63 8.85 22.68 -19.31
CA ASP A 63 9.33 23.30 -18.07
C ASP A 63 8.72 22.57 -16.85
N PRO A 64 9.53 22.09 -15.88
CA PRO A 64 9.04 21.48 -14.65
C PRO A 64 8.04 22.36 -13.88
N GLY A 65 8.11 23.69 -14.01
CA GLY A 65 7.13 24.63 -13.44
C GLY A 65 5.72 24.49 -14.02
N GLN A 66 5.56 23.82 -15.16
CA GLN A 66 4.26 23.52 -15.76
C GLN A 66 3.60 22.26 -15.16
N ILE A 67 4.32 21.49 -14.32
CA ILE A 67 3.78 20.34 -13.59
C ILE A 67 2.99 20.87 -12.39
N GLU A 68 1.66 20.84 -12.49
CA GLU A 68 0.77 21.39 -11.46
C GLU A 68 0.48 20.42 -10.30
N ALA A 69 0.76 19.14 -10.48
CA ALA A 69 0.65 18.13 -9.41
C ALA A 69 1.54 16.92 -9.72
N VAL A 70 2.10 16.34 -8.66
CA VAL A 70 2.76 15.02 -8.71
C VAL A 70 1.92 14.05 -7.89
N VAL A 71 1.54 12.92 -8.49
CA VAL A 71 0.85 11.81 -7.80
C VAL A 71 1.82 10.64 -7.74
N HIS A 72 2.08 10.15 -6.56
CA HIS A 72 3.10 9.14 -6.34
C HIS A 72 2.57 7.94 -5.56
N ALA A 73 2.71 6.75 -6.13
CA ALA A 73 2.54 5.46 -5.47
C ALA A 73 3.92 4.86 -5.14
N THR A 74 4.01 4.12 -4.04
CA THR A 74 5.30 3.63 -3.55
C THR A 74 5.18 2.32 -2.80
N THR A 75 6.18 1.45 -2.95
CA THR A 75 6.34 0.22 -2.17
C THR A 75 7.21 0.40 -0.92
N VAL A 76 7.70 1.63 -0.64
CA VAL A 76 8.60 1.89 0.50
C VAL A 76 8.00 1.41 1.82
N ALA A 77 6.71 1.69 2.08
CA ALA A 77 6.03 1.28 3.31
C ALA A 77 5.97 -0.25 3.44
N THR A 78 5.54 -0.94 2.39
CA THR A 78 5.44 -2.41 2.35
C THR A 78 6.81 -3.06 2.47
N ASN A 79 7.80 -2.61 1.69
CA ASN A 79 9.16 -3.17 1.72
C ASN A 79 9.83 -2.96 3.07
N THR A 80 9.63 -1.81 3.73
CA THR A 80 10.15 -1.55 5.09
C THR A 80 9.67 -2.60 6.09
N ILE A 81 8.42 -3.05 5.98
CA ILE A 81 7.87 -4.10 6.86
C ILE A 81 8.45 -5.46 6.48
N LEU A 82 8.41 -5.83 5.19
CA LEU A 82 8.82 -7.15 4.71
C LEU A 82 10.33 -7.40 4.92
N GLU A 83 11.16 -6.39 4.72
CA GLU A 83 12.61 -6.48 4.90
C GLU A 83 13.07 -6.23 6.34
N HIS A 84 12.12 -6.00 7.27
CA HIS A 84 12.41 -5.68 8.67
C HIS A 84 13.37 -4.49 8.86
N LYS A 85 13.29 -3.49 7.99
CA LYS A 85 14.13 -2.27 7.97
C LYS A 85 13.47 -1.05 8.61
N GLY A 86 12.43 -1.24 9.41
CA GLY A 86 11.77 -0.15 10.12
C GLY A 86 12.55 0.37 11.32
N ALA A 87 12.05 1.45 11.89
CA ALA A 87 12.65 2.12 13.01
C ALA A 87 12.66 1.24 14.29
N LYS A 88 13.62 1.44 15.16
CA LYS A 88 13.61 0.82 16.51
C LYS A 88 12.46 1.38 17.32
N THR A 89 11.42 0.59 17.45
CA THR A 89 10.10 1.03 17.92
C THR A 89 9.80 0.54 19.34
N ALA A 90 9.14 1.39 20.12
CA ALA A 90 8.53 1.04 21.41
C ALA A 90 7.01 1.15 21.35
N LEU A 91 6.35 0.50 22.31
CA LEU A 91 4.90 0.60 22.55
C LEU A 91 4.67 1.09 23.97
N ILE A 92 3.79 2.08 24.14
CA ILE A 92 3.24 2.49 25.44
C ILE A 92 1.76 2.11 25.47
N THR A 93 1.35 1.37 26.49
CA THR A 93 -0.03 0.89 26.63
C THR A 93 -0.51 1.00 28.09
N THR A 94 -1.80 0.82 28.32
CA THR A 94 -2.40 0.73 29.64
C THR A 94 -1.83 -0.44 30.44
N GLU A 95 -1.58 -0.26 31.72
CA GLU A 95 -1.12 -1.31 32.64
C GLU A 95 -2.01 -2.57 32.55
N GLY A 96 -1.35 -3.76 32.43
CA GLY A 96 -2.00 -5.06 32.24
C GLY A 96 -2.27 -5.44 30.77
N PHE A 97 -1.93 -4.59 29.77
CA PHE A 97 -2.25 -4.81 28.36
C PHE A 97 -1.01 -4.93 27.43
N ARG A 98 0.16 -4.99 28.00
CA ARG A 98 1.43 -5.10 27.26
C ARG A 98 1.50 -6.28 26.30
N ASP A 99 0.85 -7.38 26.61
CA ASP A 99 0.95 -8.62 25.85
C ASP A 99 -0.15 -8.78 24.79
N VAL A 100 -1.04 -7.80 24.62
CA VAL A 100 -2.05 -7.80 23.54
C VAL A 100 -1.42 -7.99 22.16
N LEU A 101 -0.28 -7.33 21.90
CA LEU A 101 0.46 -7.44 20.64
C LEU A 101 1.05 -8.84 20.43
N GLU A 102 1.41 -9.56 21.52
CA GLU A 102 1.93 -10.92 21.48
C GLU A 102 0.82 -11.97 21.29
N MET A 103 -0.27 -11.81 22.02
CA MET A 103 -1.39 -12.74 21.98
C MET A 103 -2.12 -12.73 20.64
N ARG A 104 -2.23 -11.55 19.99
CA ARG A 104 -2.96 -11.37 18.73
C ARG A 104 -4.42 -11.86 18.87
N ARG A 105 -4.95 -12.55 17.84
CA ARG A 105 -6.30 -13.12 17.79
C ARG A 105 -6.31 -14.64 17.94
N LEU A 106 -5.18 -15.26 18.30
CA LEU A 106 -5.04 -16.72 18.41
C LEU A 106 -5.45 -17.46 17.12
N ARG A 107 -5.33 -16.80 15.98
CA ARG A 107 -5.59 -17.40 14.66
C ARG A 107 -4.31 -18.03 14.13
N ILE A 108 -4.44 -19.20 13.52
CA ILE A 108 -3.36 -19.97 12.90
C ILE A 108 -3.72 -20.13 11.42
N PRO A 109 -2.85 -19.75 10.47
CA PRO A 109 -3.12 -19.84 9.03
C PRO A 109 -3.37 -21.29 8.58
N VAL A 110 -2.58 -22.22 9.11
CA VAL A 110 -2.68 -23.64 8.81
C VAL A 110 -3.20 -24.38 10.03
N MET A 111 -4.42 -24.94 9.92
CA MET A 111 -5.06 -25.68 11.00
C MET A 111 -4.26 -26.98 11.29
N TYR A 112 -4.02 -27.26 12.57
CA TYR A 112 -3.26 -28.43 13.04
C TYR A 112 -1.75 -28.42 12.74
N ASP A 113 -1.16 -27.30 12.31
CA ASP A 113 0.29 -27.16 12.24
C ASP A 113 0.85 -26.90 13.66
N LEU A 114 1.43 -27.94 14.26
CA LEU A 114 2.04 -27.84 15.60
C LEU A 114 3.41 -27.14 15.59
N GLN A 115 4.00 -26.92 14.42
CA GLN A 115 5.29 -26.25 14.25
C GLN A 115 5.13 -24.80 13.80
N TYR A 116 3.89 -24.32 13.66
CA TYR A 116 3.65 -22.95 13.23
C TYR A 116 4.15 -21.94 14.24
N ASP A 117 5.13 -21.15 13.84
CA ASP A 117 5.62 -20.00 14.57
C ASP A 117 5.00 -18.70 14.05
N LYS A 118 4.41 -17.93 14.96
CA LYS A 118 3.89 -16.59 14.62
C LYS A 118 5.05 -15.67 14.24
N PRO A 119 4.85 -14.77 13.26
CA PRO A 119 5.83 -13.71 13.00
C PRO A 119 6.16 -12.95 14.30
N ALA A 120 7.45 -12.72 14.54
CA ALA A 120 7.91 -11.96 15.70
C ALA A 120 7.25 -10.56 15.69
N PRO A 121 6.71 -10.08 16.82
CA PRO A 121 6.15 -8.74 16.89
C PRO A 121 7.18 -7.67 16.52
N LEU A 122 6.77 -6.64 15.75
CA LEU A 122 7.64 -5.52 15.37
C LEU A 122 8.21 -4.74 16.58
N VAL A 123 7.50 -4.81 17.71
CA VAL A 123 7.99 -4.30 18.99
C VAL A 123 8.27 -5.46 19.94
N PRO A 124 9.54 -5.77 20.27
CA PRO A 124 9.87 -6.82 21.20
C PRO A 124 9.36 -6.49 22.60
N ARG A 125 9.07 -7.51 23.43
CA ARG A 125 8.43 -7.36 24.73
C ARG A 125 9.17 -6.40 25.67
N ARG A 126 10.49 -6.34 25.61
CA ARG A 126 11.32 -5.41 26.42
C ARG A 126 11.09 -3.92 26.10
N HIS A 127 10.59 -3.59 24.91
CA HIS A 127 10.27 -2.24 24.48
C HIS A 127 8.77 -1.92 24.56
N ARG A 128 7.97 -2.75 25.26
CA ARG A 128 6.55 -2.49 25.54
C ARG A 128 6.43 -2.02 26.97
N PHE A 129 6.10 -0.75 27.12
CA PHE A 129 5.98 -0.06 28.41
C PHE A 129 4.49 0.06 28.80
N GLU A 130 4.25 0.02 30.09
CA GLU A 130 2.93 0.16 30.65
C GLU A 130 2.87 1.46 31.45
N VAL A 131 1.71 2.14 31.40
CA VAL A 131 1.43 3.33 32.20
C VAL A 131 0.17 3.11 33.02
N SER A 132 0.23 3.57 34.26
CA SER A 132 -0.93 3.57 35.16
C SER A 132 -1.89 4.67 34.74
N GLU A 133 -2.99 4.25 34.16
CA GLU A 133 -4.11 5.08 33.69
C GLU A 133 -5.33 4.19 33.43
N ARG A 134 -6.53 4.75 33.42
CA ARG A 134 -7.73 4.03 32.98
C ARG A 134 -8.82 4.97 32.50
N LEU A 135 -9.27 4.74 31.28
CA LEU A 135 -10.52 5.27 30.74
C LEU A 135 -11.63 4.21 30.80
N GLY A 136 -12.84 4.63 31.06
CA GLY A 136 -14.02 3.79 30.94
C GLY A 136 -14.50 3.70 29.49
N ALA A 137 -15.33 2.70 29.17
CA ALA A 137 -15.99 2.60 27.87
C ALA A 137 -16.92 3.78 27.56
N ASP A 138 -17.34 4.52 28.61
CA ASP A 138 -18.09 5.75 28.51
C ASP A 138 -17.23 7.02 28.32
N GLY A 139 -15.91 6.83 28.13
CA GLY A 139 -14.94 7.90 27.97
C GLY A 139 -14.57 8.68 29.23
N LYS A 140 -15.09 8.30 30.40
CA LYS A 140 -14.76 8.95 31.68
C LYS A 140 -13.43 8.46 32.21
N ILE A 141 -12.65 9.36 32.80
CA ILE A 141 -11.41 9.02 33.47
C ILE A 141 -11.76 8.29 34.78
N LYS A 142 -11.34 7.01 34.86
CA LYS A 142 -11.45 6.19 36.09
C LYS A 142 -10.19 6.25 36.93
N LEU A 143 -9.02 6.35 36.26
CA LEU A 143 -7.73 6.56 36.86
C LEU A 143 -6.97 7.57 36.01
N ALA A 144 -6.49 8.64 36.63
CA ALA A 144 -5.71 9.67 35.95
C ALA A 144 -4.38 9.07 35.46
N LEU A 145 -3.85 9.64 34.36
CA LEU A 145 -2.56 9.26 33.83
C LEU A 145 -1.44 9.60 34.82
N ASP A 146 -0.58 8.62 35.11
CA ASP A 146 0.66 8.86 35.85
C ASP A 146 1.72 9.48 34.91
N GLU A 147 1.78 10.82 34.90
CA GLU A 147 2.75 11.55 34.08
C GLU A 147 4.22 11.32 34.52
N GLY A 148 4.44 10.96 35.80
CA GLY A 148 5.78 10.62 36.31
C GLY A 148 6.31 9.39 35.61
N GLN A 149 5.51 8.32 35.52
CA GLN A 149 5.87 7.12 34.77
C GLN A 149 6.12 7.42 33.28
N VAL A 150 5.36 8.31 32.66
CA VAL A 150 5.59 8.68 31.25
C VAL A 150 6.96 9.35 31.09
N ARG A 151 7.38 10.24 32.01
CA ARG A 151 8.72 10.85 31.97
C ARG A 151 9.83 9.84 32.22
N GLU A 152 9.65 8.89 33.13
CA GLU A 152 10.59 7.78 33.33
C GLU A 152 10.73 6.92 32.08
N ILE A 153 9.61 6.61 31.40
CA ILE A 153 9.63 5.90 30.14
C ILE A 153 10.37 6.72 29.08
N ALA A 154 10.15 8.04 28.97
CA ALA A 154 10.87 8.90 28.04
C ALA A 154 12.39 8.82 28.24
N GLY A 155 12.86 8.83 29.47
CA GLY A 155 14.27 8.64 29.81
C GLY A 155 14.81 7.29 29.34
N ARG A 156 14.03 6.22 29.50
CA ARG A 156 14.41 4.88 29.01
C ARG A 156 14.43 4.80 27.49
N LEU A 157 13.45 5.40 26.81
CA LEU A 157 13.40 5.47 25.34
C LEU A 157 14.68 6.11 24.79
N GLN A 158 15.13 7.20 25.42
CA GLN A 158 16.37 7.88 25.03
C GLN A 158 17.60 7.02 25.26
N GLN A 159 17.73 6.38 26.45
CA GLN A 159 18.87 5.50 26.78
C GLN A 159 18.95 4.29 25.85
N GLU A 160 17.82 3.73 25.46
CA GLU A 160 17.73 2.56 24.58
C GLU A 160 17.83 2.93 23.09
N GLY A 161 17.93 4.22 22.75
CA GLY A 161 18.00 4.69 21.36
C GLY A 161 16.77 4.34 20.55
N ILE A 162 15.57 4.50 21.13
CA ILE A 162 14.30 4.29 20.45
C ILE A 162 14.06 5.45 19.47
N GLU A 163 13.69 5.13 18.23
CA GLU A 163 13.47 6.07 17.13
C GLU A 163 12.00 6.41 16.94
N SER A 164 11.10 5.49 17.34
CA SER A 164 9.66 5.69 17.23
C SER A 164 8.89 5.05 18.37
N VAL A 165 7.71 5.60 18.68
CA VAL A 165 6.83 5.12 19.75
C VAL A 165 5.40 5.04 19.24
N ALA A 166 4.78 3.87 19.39
CA ALA A 166 3.34 3.71 19.31
C ALA A 166 2.73 3.90 20.68
N VAL A 167 1.66 4.69 20.80
CA VAL A 167 0.85 4.82 22.02
C VAL A 167 -0.53 4.26 21.74
N CYS A 168 -0.94 3.24 22.51
CA CYS A 168 -2.26 2.62 22.35
C CYS A 168 -2.83 2.28 23.72
N LEU A 169 -3.73 3.14 24.19
CA LEU A 169 -4.39 3.00 25.48
C LEU A 169 -5.80 2.45 25.35
N LEU A 170 -6.30 1.82 26.40
CA LEU A 170 -7.70 1.37 26.43
C LEU A 170 -8.66 2.52 26.28
N HIS A 171 -9.69 2.32 25.45
CA HIS A 171 -10.78 3.29 25.22
C HIS A 171 -10.34 4.68 24.71
N SER A 172 -9.08 4.85 24.25
CA SER A 172 -8.59 6.10 23.65
C SER A 172 -9.35 6.49 22.38
N TYR A 173 -10.03 5.56 21.71
CA TYR A 173 -10.92 5.83 20.59
C TYR A 173 -12.20 6.61 21.00
N VAL A 174 -12.61 6.55 22.25
CA VAL A 174 -13.73 7.34 22.80
C VAL A 174 -13.24 8.67 23.36
N ASN A 175 -12.09 8.65 24.08
CA ASN A 175 -11.49 9.83 24.66
C ASN A 175 -9.97 9.74 24.56
N SER A 176 -9.37 10.58 23.74
CA SER A 176 -7.93 10.57 23.44
C SER A 176 -7.09 11.38 24.44
N VAL A 177 -7.66 11.88 25.54
CA VAL A 177 -6.99 12.84 26.43
C VAL A 177 -5.66 12.31 26.98
N HIS A 178 -5.60 11.03 27.41
CA HIS A 178 -4.38 10.45 27.96
C HIS A 178 -3.33 10.20 26.87
N GLU A 179 -3.71 9.69 25.68
CA GLU A 179 -2.77 9.51 24.56
C GLU A 179 -2.17 10.84 24.11
N LYS A 180 -3.00 11.88 23.95
CA LYS A 180 -2.51 13.21 23.59
C LYS A 180 -1.56 13.75 24.63
N ARG A 181 -1.89 13.57 25.93
CA ARG A 181 -1.03 14.01 27.02
C ARG A 181 0.32 13.27 27.01
N ILE A 182 0.32 11.96 26.74
CA ILE A 182 1.57 11.21 26.54
C ILE A 182 2.35 11.78 25.36
N GLY A 183 1.70 12.06 24.24
CA GLY A 183 2.34 12.66 23.05
C GLY A 183 3.01 13.99 23.40
N ASP A 184 2.35 14.87 24.13
CA ASP A 184 2.90 16.16 24.57
C ASP A 184 4.14 15.99 25.47
N ILE A 185 4.06 15.07 26.44
CA ILE A 185 5.18 14.79 27.34
C ILE A 185 6.37 14.24 26.55
N LEU A 186 6.16 13.26 25.66
CA LEU A 186 7.23 12.69 24.83
C LEU A 186 7.85 13.74 23.90
N ALA A 187 7.03 14.63 23.31
CA ALA A 187 7.54 15.71 22.47
C ALA A 187 8.45 16.67 23.24
N ASN A 188 8.06 17.02 24.48
CA ASN A 188 8.84 17.90 25.35
C ASN A 188 10.13 17.23 25.85
N GLU A 189 10.05 16.00 26.38
CA GLU A 189 11.19 15.29 26.97
C GLU A 189 12.22 14.85 25.91
N LEU A 190 11.76 14.48 24.71
CA LEU A 190 12.62 13.94 23.64
C LEU A 190 12.94 14.98 22.54
N GLY A 191 12.45 16.21 22.66
CA GLY A 191 12.77 17.31 21.75
C GLY A 191 12.35 17.04 20.31
N GLY A 192 11.27 16.30 20.08
CA GLY A 192 10.75 15.96 18.74
C GLY A 192 11.62 15.01 17.90
N LYS A 193 12.66 14.42 18.50
CA LYS A 193 13.57 13.49 17.79
C LYS A 193 12.97 12.11 17.55
N VAL A 194 11.98 11.73 18.36
CA VAL A 194 11.31 10.43 18.28
C VAL A 194 9.99 10.60 17.54
N TYR A 195 9.70 9.70 16.61
CA TYR A 195 8.42 9.67 15.91
C TYR A 195 7.35 9.11 16.84
N VAL A 196 6.26 9.83 17.08
CA VAL A 196 5.16 9.38 17.96
C VAL A 196 3.90 9.12 17.14
N SER A 197 3.34 7.92 17.31
CA SER A 197 2.10 7.47 16.66
C SER A 197 1.04 7.21 17.72
N LEU A 198 0.02 8.05 17.80
CA LEU A 198 -1.12 7.87 18.71
C LEU A 198 -2.20 7.02 18.05
N SER A 199 -2.66 5.97 18.70
CA SER A 199 -3.69 5.09 18.15
C SER A 199 -5.00 5.83 17.87
N SER A 200 -5.33 6.82 18.68
CA SER A 200 -6.50 7.69 18.52
C SER A 200 -6.48 8.55 17.25
N ASP A 201 -5.28 8.84 16.70
CA ASP A 201 -5.14 9.61 15.46
C ASP A 201 -5.10 8.71 14.20
N ILE A 202 -4.65 7.45 14.37
CA ILE A 202 -4.49 6.52 13.26
C ILE A 202 -5.73 5.66 13.04
N LEU A 203 -6.26 5.05 14.12
CA LEU A 203 -7.41 4.15 14.09
C LEU A 203 -8.27 4.34 15.33
N PRO A 204 -9.16 5.35 15.38
CA PRO A 204 -10.04 5.59 16.54
C PRO A 204 -11.23 4.61 16.56
N GLU A 205 -10.94 3.31 16.64
CA GLU A 205 -11.93 2.25 16.63
C GLU A 205 -11.76 1.28 17.81
N ILE A 206 -12.81 0.51 18.10
CA ILE A 206 -12.78 -0.57 19.08
C ILE A 206 -11.83 -1.68 18.63
N ARG A 207 -11.53 -2.62 19.53
CA ARG A 207 -10.63 -3.78 19.39
C ARG A 207 -9.16 -3.43 19.57
N GLU A 208 -8.66 -3.84 20.72
CA GLU A 208 -7.33 -3.48 21.22
C GLU A 208 -6.20 -4.00 20.33
N TYR A 209 -6.32 -5.24 19.83
CA TYR A 209 -5.26 -5.85 19.04
C TYR A 209 -5.06 -5.12 17.70
N GLU A 210 -6.13 -4.99 16.91
CA GLU A 210 -6.04 -4.35 15.57
C GLU A 210 -5.57 -2.91 15.69
N ARG A 211 -6.05 -2.18 16.71
CA ARG A 211 -5.63 -0.80 16.95
C ARG A 211 -4.17 -0.71 17.38
N THR A 212 -3.71 -1.58 18.29
CA THR A 212 -2.31 -1.64 18.71
C THR A 212 -1.41 -2.03 17.53
N SER A 213 -1.77 -3.07 16.78
CA SER A 213 -0.99 -3.53 15.63
C SER A 213 -0.88 -2.44 14.55
N THR A 214 -2.00 -1.77 14.23
CA THR A 214 -1.99 -0.67 13.24
C THR A 214 -1.15 0.51 13.71
N ALA A 215 -1.25 0.92 14.98
CA ALA A 215 -0.45 2.00 15.54
C ALA A 215 1.06 1.64 15.58
N VAL A 216 1.38 0.38 15.89
CA VAL A 216 2.76 -0.14 15.88
C VAL A 216 3.33 -0.17 14.46
N VAL A 217 2.57 -0.66 13.47
CA VAL A 217 3.01 -0.61 12.07
C VAL A 217 3.25 0.84 11.64
N ASN A 218 2.32 1.75 11.96
CA ASN A 218 2.48 3.17 11.65
C ASN A 218 3.74 3.78 12.27
N ALA A 219 4.03 3.47 13.53
CA ALA A 219 5.24 3.92 14.20
C ALA A 219 6.51 3.30 13.60
N TYR A 220 6.46 1.99 13.29
CA TYR A 220 7.60 1.24 12.77
C TYR A 220 8.11 1.75 11.42
N ILE A 221 7.19 2.09 10.50
CA ILE A 221 7.55 2.61 9.19
C ILE A 221 7.63 4.15 9.17
N GLY A 222 7.16 4.81 10.22
CA GLY A 222 7.00 6.26 10.31
C GLY A 222 8.24 7.07 9.95
N PRO A 223 9.39 6.88 10.61
CA PRO A 223 10.62 7.61 10.30
C PRO A 223 11.06 7.43 8.85
N VAL A 224 11.07 6.20 8.35
CA VAL A 224 11.53 5.87 6.98
C VAL A 224 10.66 6.57 5.92
N VAL A 225 9.34 6.45 6.05
CA VAL A 225 8.40 7.07 5.10
C VAL A 225 8.43 8.58 5.21
N ARG A 226 8.49 9.14 6.43
CA ARG A 226 8.59 10.59 6.64
C ARG A 226 9.81 11.16 5.93
N ASP A 227 10.98 10.58 6.19
CA ASP A 227 12.25 11.06 5.63
C ASP A 227 12.27 10.93 4.11
N TYR A 228 11.74 9.84 3.58
CA TYR A 228 11.58 9.63 2.15
C TYR A 228 10.67 10.69 1.49
N VAL A 229 9.46 10.88 2.01
CA VAL A 229 8.48 11.82 1.44
C VAL A 229 8.97 13.28 1.55
N GLN A 230 9.63 13.63 2.65
CA GLN A 230 10.22 14.97 2.84
C GLN A 230 11.38 15.21 1.86
N SER A 231 12.27 14.22 1.71
CA SER A 231 13.37 14.27 0.74
C SER A 231 12.84 14.44 -0.68
N LEU A 232 11.89 13.60 -1.10
CA LEU A 232 11.28 13.67 -2.44
C LEU A 232 10.61 15.03 -2.67
N SER A 233 9.83 15.52 -1.71
CA SER A 233 9.17 16.83 -1.83
C SER A 233 10.17 17.99 -1.97
N THR A 234 11.26 17.95 -1.21
CA THR A 234 12.31 18.96 -1.28
C THR A 234 13.03 18.94 -2.61
N ARG A 235 13.41 17.77 -3.08
CA ARG A 235 14.15 17.60 -4.34
C ARG A 235 13.30 17.93 -5.56
N LEU A 236 12.00 17.57 -5.59
CA LEU A 236 11.08 18.00 -6.64
C LEU A 236 11.00 19.53 -6.77
N LYS A 237 10.95 20.25 -5.65
CA LYS A 237 11.00 21.71 -5.66
C LYS A 237 12.31 22.24 -6.21
N GLN A 238 13.44 21.59 -5.91
CA GLN A 238 14.76 21.96 -6.42
C GLN A 238 14.89 21.78 -7.94
N THR A 239 14.17 20.82 -8.54
CA THR A 239 14.10 20.65 -10.00
C THR A 239 13.14 21.61 -10.69
N GLY A 240 12.46 22.47 -9.93
CA GLY A 240 11.52 23.46 -10.47
C GLY A 240 10.05 23.02 -10.47
N VAL A 241 9.73 21.81 -10.02
CA VAL A 241 8.33 21.36 -9.85
C VAL A 241 7.72 22.08 -8.66
N MET A 242 6.73 22.94 -8.91
CA MET A 242 6.05 23.74 -7.88
C MET A 242 4.72 23.14 -7.46
N GLY A 243 4.20 22.17 -8.21
CA GLY A 243 2.95 21.48 -7.89
C GLY A 243 3.04 20.66 -6.60
N PRO A 244 1.91 20.48 -5.88
CA PRO A 244 1.88 19.66 -4.67
C PRO A 244 2.19 18.19 -4.96
N LEU A 245 2.90 17.55 -4.03
CA LEU A 245 3.12 16.12 -4.01
C LEU A 245 1.95 15.43 -3.28
N HIS A 246 1.23 14.59 -4.00
CA HIS A 246 0.18 13.72 -3.49
C HIS A 246 0.70 12.27 -3.44
N ILE A 247 0.46 11.59 -2.34
CA ILE A 247 0.84 10.19 -2.17
C ILE A 247 -0.42 9.32 -2.23
N MET A 248 -0.37 8.24 -3.00
CA MET A 248 -1.45 7.26 -3.10
C MET A 248 -1.65 6.51 -1.78
N GLN A 249 -2.90 6.20 -1.49
CA GLN A 249 -3.31 5.41 -0.34
C GLN A 249 -3.70 3.98 -0.74
N SER A 250 -3.68 3.09 0.24
CA SER A 250 -4.13 1.69 0.14
C SER A 250 -5.58 1.54 -0.35
N ASN A 251 -6.42 2.54 -0.14
CA ASN A 251 -7.84 2.56 -0.54
C ASN A 251 -8.07 3.14 -1.94
N GLY A 252 -6.99 3.49 -2.66
CA GLY A 252 -7.05 4.12 -3.97
C GLY A 252 -7.26 5.63 -3.96
N GLY A 253 -7.36 6.26 -2.79
CA GLY A 253 -7.36 7.72 -2.64
C GLY A 253 -5.94 8.30 -2.66
N THR A 254 -5.84 9.62 -2.48
CA THR A 254 -4.56 10.34 -2.33
C THR A 254 -4.56 11.18 -1.06
N MET A 255 -3.38 11.44 -0.52
CA MET A 255 -3.18 12.35 0.60
C MET A 255 -1.99 13.27 0.35
N SER A 256 -1.92 14.38 1.07
CA SER A 256 -0.76 15.28 0.99
C SER A 256 0.50 14.61 1.55
N ALA A 257 1.66 15.06 1.11
CA ALA A 257 2.96 14.60 1.63
C ALA A 257 3.06 14.70 3.17
N ALA A 258 2.50 15.75 3.77
CA ALA A 258 2.48 15.92 5.23
C ALA A 258 1.59 14.87 5.93
N ALA A 259 0.42 14.58 5.37
CA ALA A 259 -0.47 13.55 5.90
C ALA A 259 0.15 12.15 5.75
N ALA A 260 0.82 11.88 4.63
CA ALA A 260 1.55 10.63 4.38
C ALA A 260 2.68 10.41 5.39
N ALA A 261 3.44 11.46 5.71
CA ALA A 261 4.48 11.43 6.73
C ALA A 261 3.94 11.17 8.15
N ALA A 262 2.72 11.63 8.45
CA ALA A 262 2.08 11.42 9.75
C ALA A 262 1.35 10.07 9.86
N LYS A 263 0.82 9.56 8.74
CA LYS A 263 -0.02 8.34 8.68
C LYS A 263 0.48 7.34 7.64
N PRO A 264 1.75 6.91 7.71
CA PRO A 264 2.36 6.06 6.69
C PRO A 264 1.71 4.68 6.55
N ALA A 265 1.01 4.16 7.55
CA ALA A 265 0.27 2.89 7.44
C ALA A 265 -0.80 2.90 6.32
N PHE A 266 -1.30 4.07 5.93
CA PHE A 266 -2.23 4.23 4.81
C PHE A 266 -1.58 4.06 3.43
N LEU A 267 -0.26 3.96 3.35
CA LEU A 267 0.49 3.82 2.08
C LEU A 267 0.83 2.37 1.75
N VAL A 268 0.60 1.46 2.67
CA VAL A 268 0.86 0.02 2.48
C VAL A 268 0.03 -0.47 1.30
N GLU A 269 0.65 -1.12 0.30
CA GLU A 269 0.02 -1.58 -0.95
C GLU A 269 -0.56 -0.45 -1.83
N SER A 270 0.00 0.77 -1.77
CA SER A 270 -0.51 1.91 -2.55
C SER A 270 -0.27 1.77 -4.07
N GLY A 271 0.83 1.13 -4.50
CA GLY A 271 1.13 0.87 -5.91
C GLY A 271 0.05 -0.02 -6.55
N PRO A 272 -0.18 -1.24 -6.05
CA PRO A 272 -1.24 -2.10 -6.54
C PRO A 272 -2.62 -1.46 -6.50
N ALA A 273 -2.93 -0.70 -5.45
CA ALA A 273 -4.18 0.04 -5.33
C ALA A 273 -4.36 1.05 -6.48
N ALA A 274 -3.27 1.75 -6.86
CA ALA A 274 -3.28 2.66 -8.01
C ALA A 274 -3.59 1.93 -9.32
N GLY A 275 -3.00 0.74 -9.54
CA GLY A 275 -3.27 -0.11 -10.69
C GLY A 275 -4.74 -0.50 -10.80
N VAL A 276 -5.35 -0.92 -9.69
CA VAL A 276 -6.79 -1.28 -9.66
C VAL A 276 -7.68 -0.07 -9.98
N ILE A 277 -7.37 1.11 -9.44
CA ILE A 277 -8.10 2.35 -9.76
C ILE A 277 -7.98 2.70 -11.25
N ALA A 278 -6.79 2.56 -11.82
CA ALA A 278 -6.59 2.78 -13.26
C ALA A 278 -7.39 1.79 -14.10
N CYS A 279 -7.36 0.49 -13.74
CA CYS A 279 -8.14 -0.55 -14.37
C CYS A 279 -9.65 -0.25 -14.32
N ALA A 280 -10.20 0.11 -13.16
CA ALA A 280 -11.60 0.49 -13.00
C ALA A 280 -11.98 1.71 -13.87
N SER A 281 -11.08 2.70 -13.99
CA SER A 281 -11.29 3.86 -14.84
C SER A 281 -11.33 3.49 -16.34
N MET A 282 -10.40 2.64 -16.78
CA MET A 282 -10.35 2.15 -18.17
C MET A 282 -11.57 1.30 -18.51
N ALA A 283 -11.96 0.37 -17.61
CA ALA A 283 -13.14 -0.46 -17.78
C ALA A 283 -14.41 0.39 -17.92
N ARG A 284 -14.57 1.39 -17.09
CA ARG A 284 -15.71 2.34 -17.18
C ARG A 284 -15.74 3.09 -18.52
N SER A 285 -14.56 3.52 -19.01
CA SER A 285 -14.45 4.17 -20.32
C SER A 285 -14.79 3.23 -21.48
N ALA A 286 -14.58 1.92 -21.30
CA ALA A 286 -14.95 0.87 -22.25
C ALA A 286 -16.39 0.36 -22.08
N GLY A 287 -17.18 0.89 -21.13
CA GLY A 287 -18.53 0.44 -20.83
C GLY A 287 -18.62 -0.92 -20.12
N LEU A 288 -17.54 -1.30 -19.41
CA LEU A 288 -17.45 -2.55 -18.67
C LEU A 288 -17.60 -2.29 -17.16
N ASP A 289 -18.65 -2.83 -16.58
CA ASP A 289 -18.97 -2.61 -15.16
C ASP A 289 -18.27 -3.63 -14.24
N ASN A 290 -18.02 -4.84 -14.73
CA ASN A 290 -17.42 -5.93 -13.94
C ASN A 290 -16.15 -6.43 -14.62
N VAL A 291 -15.01 -6.25 -13.95
CA VAL A 291 -13.69 -6.65 -14.46
C VAL A 291 -12.81 -7.19 -13.35
N ILE A 292 -11.81 -7.97 -13.71
CA ILE A 292 -10.72 -8.36 -12.83
C ILE A 292 -9.49 -7.57 -13.25
N SER A 293 -8.95 -6.77 -12.33
CA SER A 293 -7.64 -6.16 -12.47
C SER A 293 -6.59 -7.22 -12.18
N PHE A 294 -5.63 -7.39 -13.09
CA PHE A 294 -4.52 -8.31 -12.92
C PHE A 294 -3.21 -7.59 -13.21
N ASP A 295 -2.30 -7.63 -12.26
CA ASP A 295 -0.97 -7.01 -12.34
C ASP A 295 0.07 -8.06 -11.97
N MET A 296 1.01 -8.35 -12.87
CA MET A 296 2.07 -9.32 -12.65
C MET A 296 3.42 -8.68 -12.90
N GLY A 297 4.20 -8.56 -11.84
CA GLY A 297 5.61 -8.17 -11.88
C GLY A 297 6.54 -9.39 -11.88
N GLY A 298 7.84 -9.14 -11.76
CA GLY A 298 8.85 -10.19 -11.68
C GLY A 298 8.82 -11.02 -10.40
N THR A 299 8.18 -10.52 -9.34
CA THR A 299 8.17 -11.15 -8.00
C THR A 299 6.79 -11.60 -7.54
N THR A 300 5.72 -10.92 -7.96
CA THR A 300 4.34 -11.17 -7.48
C THR A 300 3.33 -10.96 -8.58
N ALA A 301 2.23 -11.72 -8.51
CA ALA A 301 1.01 -11.48 -9.27
C ALA A 301 -0.09 -11.00 -8.32
N LYS A 302 -0.80 -9.95 -8.70
CA LYS A 302 -1.85 -9.29 -7.90
C LYS A 302 -3.14 -9.24 -8.69
N ALA A 303 -4.24 -9.61 -8.06
CA ALA A 303 -5.56 -9.57 -8.66
C ALA A 303 -6.55 -8.85 -7.74
N ALA A 304 -7.45 -8.06 -8.33
CA ALA A 304 -8.52 -7.39 -7.60
C ALA A 304 -9.80 -7.38 -8.43
N MET A 305 -10.93 -7.44 -7.74
CA MET A 305 -12.24 -7.37 -8.37
C MET A 305 -12.74 -5.92 -8.46
N VAL A 306 -13.32 -5.59 -9.59
CA VAL A 306 -14.08 -4.36 -9.81
C VAL A 306 -15.52 -4.79 -10.16
N GLU A 307 -16.46 -4.43 -9.31
CA GLU A 307 -17.88 -4.77 -9.48
C GLU A 307 -18.70 -3.48 -9.60
N ASN A 308 -19.57 -3.41 -10.59
CA ASN A 308 -20.37 -2.22 -10.89
C ASN A 308 -19.52 -0.94 -11.04
N GLY A 309 -18.31 -1.08 -11.61
CA GLY A 309 -17.37 0.02 -11.81
C GLY A 309 -16.60 0.45 -10.53
N GLU A 310 -16.80 -0.22 -9.38
CA GLU A 310 -16.14 0.10 -8.13
C GLU A 310 -15.23 -1.04 -7.66
N PRO A 311 -13.96 -0.74 -7.26
CA PRO A 311 -13.08 -1.74 -6.69
C PRO A 311 -13.61 -2.32 -5.37
N ALA A 312 -13.49 -3.63 -5.21
CA ALA A 312 -13.78 -4.30 -3.95
C ALA A 312 -12.88 -3.75 -2.83
N ARG A 313 -13.41 -3.60 -1.62
CA ARG A 313 -12.69 -3.00 -0.48
C ARG A 313 -12.75 -3.90 0.74
N THR A 314 -11.68 -3.88 1.52
CA THR A 314 -11.58 -4.51 2.84
C THR A 314 -11.11 -3.51 3.88
N THR A 315 -11.41 -3.77 5.14
CA THR A 315 -10.93 -2.96 6.27
C THR A 315 -9.91 -3.72 7.13
N GLU A 316 -9.59 -4.95 6.78
CA GLU A 316 -8.63 -5.77 7.51
C GLU A 316 -7.62 -6.35 6.53
N TYR A 317 -6.35 -6.04 6.73
CA TYR A 317 -5.24 -6.49 5.92
C TYR A 317 -4.11 -7.04 6.82
N GLU A 318 -3.38 -8.04 6.35
CA GLU A 318 -2.20 -8.56 7.05
C GLU A 318 -0.99 -8.51 6.12
N VAL A 319 0.02 -7.72 6.50
CA VAL A 319 1.28 -7.61 5.75
C VAL A 319 2.24 -8.71 6.17
N GLY A 320 2.92 -9.32 5.20
CA GLY A 320 3.96 -10.31 5.46
C GLY A 320 3.40 -11.71 5.82
N ALA A 321 2.18 -12.00 5.44
CA ALA A 321 1.55 -13.30 5.66
C ALA A 321 2.03 -14.41 4.68
N GLY A 322 2.98 -14.10 3.80
CA GLY A 322 3.42 -14.96 2.70
C GLY A 322 2.49 -14.80 1.50
N ILE A 323 1.50 -15.64 1.35
CA ILE A 323 0.44 -15.46 0.35
C ILE A 323 -0.61 -14.55 0.99
N ASN A 324 -0.72 -13.32 0.53
CA ASN A 324 -1.79 -12.41 0.92
C ASN A 324 -3.09 -12.83 0.23
N VAL A 325 -3.66 -13.91 0.72
CA VAL A 325 -5.03 -14.24 0.36
C VAL A 325 -5.89 -13.32 1.22
N SER A 326 -6.59 -12.37 0.61
CA SER A 326 -7.61 -11.54 1.28
C SER A 326 -8.78 -12.37 1.82
N SER A 327 -8.64 -13.68 1.76
CA SER A 327 -9.59 -14.63 2.25
C SER A 327 -9.81 -14.43 3.74
N LYS A 328 -11.04 -14.16 4.12
CA LYS A 328 -11.50 -14.12 5.51
C LYS A 328 -11.21 -15.43 6.27
N LEU A 329 -10.71 -16.45 5.58
CA LEU A 329 -10.49 -17.80 6.08
C LEU A 329 -9.04 -18.03 6.54
N VAL A 330 -8.04 -17.33 6.00
CA VAL A 330 -6.63 -17.55 6.32
C VAL A 330 -6.03 -16.26 6.87
N LYS A 331 -6.11 -16.06 8.18
CA LYS A 331 -5.54 -14.91 8.88
C LYS A 331 -4.62 -15.38 10.00
N GLY A 332 -3.62 -14.60 10.31
CA GLY A 332 -2.70 -14.84 11.43
C GLY A 332 -1.24 -15.00 11.04
N GLY A 333 -0.92 -14.98 9.73
CA GLY A 333 0.44 -15.13 9.23
C GLY A 333 1.22 -13.82 9.12
N GLY A 334 0.57 -12.66 9.23
CA GLY A 334 1.19 -11.35 9.05
C GLY A 334 0.98 -10.37 10.19
N TYR A 335 1.29 -9.10 9.91
CA TYR A 335 1.03 -7.97 10.81
C TYR A 335 -0.31 -7.34 10.45
N ALA A 336 -1.28 -7.39 11.37
CA ALA A 336 -2.62 -6.88 11.13
C ALA A 336 -2.64 -5.36 11.02
N ILE A 337 -3.28 -4.85 9.97
CA ILE A 337 -3.58 -3.44 9.75
C ILE A 337 -5.08 -3.31 9.52
N LYS A 338 -5.75 -2.51 10.34
CA LYS A 338 -7.17 -2.24 10.21
C LYS A 338 -7.39 -0.85 9.66
N LEU A 339 -7.28 -0.72 8.36
CA LEU A 339 -7.51 0.52 7.60
C LEU A 339 -8.30 0.18 6.33
N PRO A 340 -8.86 1.16 5.63
CA PRO A 340 -9.46 0.91 4.32
C PRO A 340 -8.41 0.54 3.28
N PHE A 341 -8.55 -0.63 2.66
CA PHE A 341 -7.75 -1.12 1.55
C PHE A 341 -8.63 -1.45 0.34
N ILE A 342 -8.06 -1.38 -0.86
CA ILE A 342 -8.59 -2.13 -1.98
C ILE A 342 -8.32 -3.62 -1.70
N ASP A 343 -9.32 -4.47 -1.94
CA ASP A 343 -9.20 -5.91 -1.71
C ASP A 343 -8.37 -6.54 -2.84
N ILE A 344 -7.09 -6.77 -2.56
CA ILE A 344 -6.10 -7.28 -3.51
C ILE A 344 -5.63 -8.64 -3.01
N SER A 345 -5.75 -9.65 -3.88
CA SER A 345 -5.15 -10.97 -3.66
C SER A 345 -3.77 -10.99 -4.30
N GLU A 346 -2.75 -11.40 -3.56
CA GLU A 346 -1.36 -11.46 -4.01
C GLU A 346 -0.86 -12.90 -3.95
N ILE A 347 -0.17 -13.33 -5.00
CA ILE A 347 0.46 -14.64 -5.12
C ILE A 347 1.91 -14.41 -5.53
N GLY A 348 2.86 -15.09 -4.90
CA GLY A 348 4.26 -15.05 -5.31
C GLY A 348 4.42 -15.61 -6.73
N ALA A 349 5.03 -14.84 -7.62
CA ALA A 349 5.42 -15.25 -8.97
C ALA A 349 6.95 -15.50 -9.01
N GLY A 350 7.46 -16.19 -7.99
CA GLY A 350 8.89 -16.33 -7.77
C GLY A 350 9.58 -17.30 -8.73
N ASP A 351 10.77 -16.90 -9.17
CA ASP A 351 11.71 -17.66 -10.02
C ASP A 351 12.68 -18.52 -9.18
N ASP A 352 12.36 -18.86 -8.00
CA ASP A 352 13.10 -19.82 -7.20
C ASP A 352 12.43 -21.19 -7.37
N GLY A 353 13.12 -22.11 -7.96
CA GLY A 353 12.75 -23.47 -8.42
C GLY A 353 11.75 -24.32 -7.61
N ASP A 354 11.18 -23.77 -6.53
CA ASP A 354 10.08 -24.33 -5.77
C ASP A 354 8.70 -23.73 -6.14
N ALA A 355 8.65 -22.50 -6.67
CA ALA A 355 7.39 -21.88 -7.12
C ALA A 355 6.82 -22.53 -8.39
N GLY A 356 7.67 -23.22 -9.17
CA GLY A 356 7.21 -24.07 -10.29
C GLY A 356 6.28 -25.20 -9.84
N ARG A 357 6.41 -25.68 -8.61
CA ARG A 357 5.54 -26.71 -8.04
C ARG A 357 4.22 -26.10 -7.56
N ASP A 358 4.25 -24.89 -7.02
CA ASP A 358 3.04 -24.21 -6.57
C ASP A 358 2.19 -23.70 -7.74
N ALA A 359 2.82 -23.26 -8.83
CA ALA A 359 2.10 -22.90 -10.05
C ALA A 359 1.50 -24.13 -10.77
N GLU A 360 2.12 -25.31 -10.62
CA GLU A 360 1.61 -26.56 -11.17
C GLU A 360 0.51 -27.14 -10.26
N SER A 361 0.56 -26.93 -8.95
CA SER A 361 -0.53 -27.26 -8.01
C SER A 361 -1.74 -26.35 -8.22
N LEU A 362 -1.54 -25.10 -8.61
CA LEU A 362 -2.61 -24.18 -9.03
C LEU A 362 -3.33 -24.66 -10.31
N ARG A 363 -2.65 -25.45 -11.15
CA ARG A 363 -3.25 -26.06 -12.34
C ARG A 363 -4.02 -27.35 -12.03
N THR A 364 -3.69 -28.07 -10.96
CA THR A 364 -4.23 -29.41 -10.70
C THR A 364 -5.15 -29.49 -9.48
N ASP A 365 -5.00 -28.64 -8.46
CA ASP A 365 -5.71 -28.76 -7.18
C ASP A 365 -6.48 -27.50 -6.75
N GLY A 366 -7.28 -26.90 -7.61
CA GLY A 366 -8.29 -25.89 -7.19
C GLY A 366 -7.78 -24.49 -6.93
N GLY A 367 -6.54 -24.13 -7.28
CA GLY A 367 -6.09 -22.75 -7.31
C GLY A 367 -6.79 -21.94 -8.42
N ALA A 368 -7.19 -22.60 -9.50
CA ALA A 368 -8.14 -22.08 -10.48
C ALA A 368 -9.52 -21.85 -9.87
N ASP A 369 -9.89 -22.55 -8.79
CA ASP A 369 -11.16 -22.38 -8.08
C ASP A 369 -11.29 -21.03 -7.34
N GLY A 370 -10.21 -20.38 -6.97
CA GLY A 370 -10.27 -19.02 -6.40
C GLY A 370 -10.65 -17.99 -7.46
N VAL A 371 -10.08 -18.11 -8.64
CA VAL A 371 -10.42 -17.27 -9.82
C VAL A 371 -11.72 -17.80 -10.44
N ALA A 372 -11.94 -19.13 -10.47
CA ALA A 372 -13.17 -19.75 -10.98
C ALA A 372 -14.37 -19.61 -10.04
N ARG A 373 -14.18 -19.46 -8.71
CA ARG A 373 -15.28 -19.13 -7.79
C ARG A 373 -15.76 -17.70 -7.89
N ALA A 374 -14.92 -16.78 -8.35
CA ALA A 374 -15.38 -15.47 -8.80
C ALA A 374 -16.30 -15.57 -10.04
N HIS A 375 -16.11 -16.61 -10.87
CA HIS A 375 -16.92 -16.89 -12.06
C HIS A 375 -18.36 -17.34 -11.74
N ASN A 376 -18.62 -17.95 -10.59
CA ASN A 376 -19.93 -18.51 -10.23
C ASN A 376 -20.80 -17.60 -9.37
N ALA A 377 -20.35 -16.38 -9.02
CA ALA A 377 -21.06 -15.49 -8.11
C ALA A 377 -21.98 -14.48 -8.80
N SER A 378 -21.90 -14.30 -10.10
CA SER A 378 -22.85 -13.44 -10.86
C SER A 378 -22.99 -13.89 -12.30
N ALA A 379 -24.23 -13.90 -12.81
CA ALA A 379 -24.59 -14.22 -14.20
C ALA A 379 -24.23 -13.11 -15.20
N GLY A 380 -23.08 -12.50 -15.09
CA GLY A 380 -22.56 -11.48 -16.00
C GLY A 380 -21.08 -11.74 -16.25
N GLY A 381 -20.68 -11.95 -17.49
CA GLY A 381 -19.30 -12.27 -17.86
C GLY A 381 -18.29 -11.27 -17.32
N ALA A 382 -17.31 -11.74 -16.57
CA ALA A 382 -16.17 -10.94 -16.13
C ALA A 382 -15.15 -10.82 -17.26
N VAL A 383 -14.63 -9.62 -17.50
CA VAL A 383 -13.56 -9.36 -18.46
C VAL A 383 -12.27 -9.13 -17.69
N ILE A 384 -11.21 -9.86 -18.06
CA ILE A 384 -9.87 -9.65 -17.49
C ILE A 384 -9.24 -8.48 -18.24
N VAL A 385 -8.98 -7.38 -17.54
CA VAL A 385 -8.20 -6.25 -18.05
C VAL A 385 -6.83 -6.35 -17.42
N GLY A 386 -5.83 -6.78 -18.23
CA GLY A 386 -4.44 -6.87 -17.78
C GLY A 386 -3.80 -5.49 -17.71
N GLY A 387 -3.28 -5.12 -16.55
CA GLY A 387 -2.32 -4.04 -16.40
C GLY A 387 -0.90 -4.62 -16.47
N PHE A 388 -0.07 -4.08 -17.31
CA PHE A 388 1.37 -4.31 -17.51
C PHE A 388 1.89 -5.72 -17.18
N VAL A 389 1.94 -6.59 -18.18
CA VAL A 389 2.75 -7.80 -18.16
C VAL A 389 4.20 -7.40 -18.43
N GLN A 390 5.10 -7.54 -17.46
CA GLN A 390 6.53 -7.48 -17.72
C GLN A 390 6.94 -8.74 -18.50
N ASN A 391 7.32 -8.57 -19.76
CA ASN A 391 7.88 -9.65 -20.56
C ASN A 391 9.33 -9.88 -20.15
N THR A 392 9.58 -10.92 -19.35
CA THR A 392 10.92 -11.47 -19.17
C THR A 392 11.17 -12.40 -20.35
N GLY A 393 11.71 -11.86 -21.44
CA GLY A 393 12.37 -12.51 -22.59
C GLY A 393 12.12 -14.01 -22.82
N GLY A 394 10.88 -14.43 -23.07
CA GLY A 394 10.52 -15.77 -23.49
C GLY A 394 9.25 -15.73 -24.31
N ASP A 395 9.24 -16.37 -25.48
CA ASP A 395 8.08 -16.50 -26.35
C ASP A 395 6.95 -17.25 -25.61
N GLY A 396 6.04 -16.50 -24.98
CA GLY A 396 4.87 -17.03 -24.30
C GLY A 396 3.60 -16.37 -24.83
N ASP A 397 2.84 -17.10 -25.63
CA ASP A 397 1.50 -16.72 -26.04
C ASP A 397 0.57 -16.69 -24.82
N LEU A 398 -0.12 -15.55 -24.61
CA LEU A 398 -1.20 -15.42 -23.63
C LEU A 398 -2.39 -16.27 -24.11
N LEU A 399 -2.54 -17.48 -23.58
CA LEU A 399 -3.73 -18.29 -23.81
C LEU A 399 -4.91 -17.73 -23.01
N VAL A 400 -5.78 -16.99 -23.67
CA VAL A 400 -7.15 -16.72 -23.19
C VAL A 400 -7.90 -18.05 -23.31
N GLY A 401 -8.22 -18.67 -22.17
CA GLY A 401 -8.96 -19.93 -22.16
C GLY A 401 -10.37 -19.76 -22.72
N GLU A 402 -10.67 -20.43 -23.84
CA GLU A 402 -12.03 -20.58 -24.33
C GLU A 402 -12.75 -21.65 -23.48
N ASP A 403 -13.96 -21.33 -23.07
CA ASP A 403 -14.87 -22.31 -22.41
C ASP A 403 -15.19 -23.45 -23.38
N PRO A 404 -14.91 -24.71 -23.02
CA PRO A 404 -15.22 -25.85 -23.87
C PRO A 404 -16.71 -26.05 -24.16
N ALA A 405 -17.62 -25.37 -23.45
CA ALA A 405 -19.06 -25.50 -23.60
C ALA A 405 -19.67 -24.63 -24.73
N ASP A 406 -18.91 -23.65 -25.27
CA ASP A 406 -19.47 -22.68 -26.24
C ASP A 406 -19.13 -22.98 -27.70
N ARG A 407 -18.93 -24.22 -28.07
CA ARG A 407 -18.71 -24.64 -29.47
C ARG A 407 -19.97 -24.61 -30.36
N GLY A 408 -20.93 -23.74 -30.09
CA GLY A 408 -22.21 -23.76 -30.79
C GLY A 408 -22.75 -22.45 -31.33
N ASN A 409 -22.32 -21.29 -30.89
CA ASN A 409 -22.87 -20.04 -31.37
C ASN A 409 -21.81 -19.00 -31.70
N GLY A 410 -21.68 -18.70 -32.98
CA GLY A 410 -20.71 -17.72 -33.48
C GLY A 410 -20.92 -16.33 -32.87
N LEU A 411 -19.93 -15.88 -32.07
CA LEU A 411 -19.83 -14.51 -31.63
C LEU A 411 -19.51 -13.59 -32.80
N LYS A 412 -20.54 -12.86 -33.25
CA LYS A 412 -20.38 -11.65 -34.05
C LYS A 412 -20.21 -10.50 -33.07
N ASN A 413 -19.06 -9.83 -33.14
CA ASN A 413 -18.58 -8.70 -32.39
C ASN A 413 -17.60 -9.06 -31.23
N GLY A 414 -16.50 -9.67 -31.57
CA GLY A 414 -15.33 -9.71 -30.71
C GLY A 414 -14.48 -8.45 -30.91
N VAL A 415 -14.37 -7.58 -29.93
CA VAL A 415 -13.32 -6.57 -29.88
C VAL A 415 -12.03 -7.30 -29.55
N GLY A 416 -11.28 -7.64 -30.58
CA GLY A 416 -9.95 -8.24 -30.43
C GLY A 416 -8.97 -7.21 -29.91
N VAL A 417 -8.55 -7.32 -28.67
CA VAL A 417 -7.36 -6.63 -28.18
C VAL A 417 -6.16 -7.32 -28.84
N ARG A 418 -5.60 -6.73 -29.89
CA ARG A 418 -4.33 -7.19 -30.46
C ARG A 418 -3.24 -6.90 -29.42
N GLY A 419 -2.60 -7.92 -28.93
CA GLY A 419 -1.37 -7.80 -28.17
C GLY A 419 -0.34 -7.04 -28.99
N ILE A 420 0.22 -6.00 -28.42
CA ILE A 420 1.37 -5.29 -29.00
C ILE A 420 2.58 -6.15 -28.67
N ASN A 421 2.98 -6.99 -29.63
CA ASN A 421 4.24 -7.71 -29.60
C ASN A 421 5.35 -6.78 -30.05
N ASN A 422 6.46 -6.79 -29.32
CA ASN A 422 7.78 -6.20 -29.59
C ASN A 422 7.83 -4.66 -29.57
N PHE A 423 8.18 -4.11 -28.41
CA PHE A 423 8.89 -2.85 -28.36
C PHE A 423 10.40 -3.13 -28.27
N ASP A 424 11.07 -3.07 -29.39
CA ASP A 424 12.49 -2.73 -29.48
C ASP A 424 12.63 -1.28 -29.01
N GLY A 425 13.60 -0.98 -28.14
CA GLY A 425 13.75 0.29 -27.44
C GLY A 425 14.01 1.53 -28.31
N SER A 426 13.61 1.52 -29.58
CA SER A 426 13.80 2.61 -30.55
C SER A 426 12.49 3.27 -31.03
N ASP A 427 11.31 2.73 -30.74
CA ASP A 427 10.05 3.29 -31.23
C ASP A 427 9.29 4.08 -30.16
N ARG A 428 9.22 5.39 -30.35
CA ARG A 428 8.42 6.35 -29.59
C ARG A 428 6.98 6.34 -30.14
N GLY A 429 6.12 5.49 -29.57
CA GLY A 429 4.73 5.39 -29.98
C GLY A 429 3.85 6.48 -29.37
N GLU A 430 3.25 7.34 -30.19
CA GLU A 430 2.10 8.19 -29.82
C GLU A 430 0.82 7.35 -29.86
N ILE A 431 0.06 7.34 -28.74
CA ILE A 431 -1.29 6.78 -28.74
C ILE A 431 -2.24 7.95 -29.05
N LEU A 432 -2.74 8.00 -30.28
CA LEU A 432 -3.84 8.86 -30.66
C LEU A 432 -5.14 8.20 -30.23
N THR A 433 -5.93 8.87 -29.43
CA THR A 433 -7.34 8.53 -29.16
C THR A 433 -8.21 9.33 -30.10
N GLU A 434 -8.93 8.63 -30.99
CA GLU A 434 -10.15 9.19 -31.59
C GLU A 434 -11.33 9.07 -30.63
#